data_84a010cff61e2554b28b4a0318a87bc1
#
_entry.id   84a010cff61e2554b28b4a0318a87bc1
#
_cell.length_a   1.000
_cell.length_b   1.000
_cell.length_c   1.000
_cell.angle_alpha   90.00
_cell.angle_beta   90.00
_cell.angle_gamma   90.00
#
_symmetry.space_group_name_H-M   'P 1'
#
loop_
_entity.id
_entity.type
_entity.pdbx_description
1 polymer ?
#
loop_
_entity_poly.entity_id
_entity_poly.type
_entity_poly.pdbx_seq_one_letter_code
_entity_poly.pdbx_strand_id
1 'polypeptide(L)'
;SPDAKLRFPDYLGYFFGAGTNIAGYIVSAFLLIYYSNVLYLGLTQVGVVMAISKCFDGVSDILMGRIIDKTKSKYGKARPWYLRMILPLSMCMLFLFWMPPGLSETWKYVYVFITYNLASTVCFTANAIAHSSMIGFMTMDTRSRGIVGVMSMISNTVFTILVTNFFMKICKFFGGGETYTQRGFTLTILVYLVFYAAAAVLAFLLTRERIHNVSDSESRETEDTLTKQEKEKKETVHREAEVPFWTAIRSLFTNKYWILCLVMCLGFYFLMSYASSATVYFAQYVMEDISL
;
A
#
# COMPACT_ATOMS: atom_id res chain seq x y z
N SER A 1 3.44 3.32 28.31
CA SER A 1 2.02 3.63 28.39
C SER A 1 1.46 3.86 26.99
N PRO A 2 0.21 3.46 26.69
CA PRO A 2 -0.43 3.65 25.38
C PRO A 2 -0.51 5.12 24.95
N ASP A 3 -0.57 6.04 25.93
CA ASP A 3 -0.62 7.49 25.74
C ASP A 3 0.77 8.14 25.65
N ALA A 4 1.83 7.34 25.61
CA ALA A 4 3.18 7.88 25.51
C ALA A 4 3.36 8.62 24.18
N LYS A 5 3.82 9.87 24.27
CA LYS A 5 4.18 10.68 23.10
C LYS A 5 5.22 9.93 22.27
N LEU A 6 5.02 9.94 20.95
CA LEU A 6 5.97 9.37 20.01
C LEU A 6 7.29 10.14 20.06
N ARG A 7 8.39 9.43 19.84
CA ARG A 7 9.72 10.03 19.73
C ARG A 7 10.03 10.33 18.27
N PHE A 8 10.98 11.22 18.01
CA PHE A 8 11.39 11.58 16.66
C PHE A 8 11.69 10.37 15.74
N PRO A 9 12.40 9.30 16.20
CA PRO A 9 12.59 8.11 15.38
C PRO A 9 11.29 7.42 14.95
N ASP A 10 10.23 7.45 15.77
CA ASP A 10 8.94 6.85 15.41
C ASP A 10 8.29 7.59 14.24
N TYR A 11 8.36 8.94 14.24
CA TYR A 11 7.88 9.76 13.13
C TYR A 11 8.67 9.53 11.84
N LEU A 12 10.00 9.45 11.96
CA LEU A 12 10.88 9.18 10.82
C LEU A 12 10.65 7.76 10.27
N GLY A 13 10.45 6.78 11.15
CA GLY A 13 10.11 5.42 10.74
C GLY A 13 8.79 5.35 9.99
N TYR A 14 7.78 6.10 10.43
CA TYR A 14 6.49 6.17 9.71
C TYR A 14 6.62 6.91 8.38
N PHE A 15 7.45 7.94 8.29
CA PHE A 15 7.79 8.61 7.04
C PHE A 15 8.39 7.63 6.02
N PHE A 16 9.36 6.80 6.40
CA PHE A 16 9.90 5.77 5.52
C PHE A 16 8.89 4.65 5.22
N GLY A 17 8.01 4.33 6.17
CA GLY A 17 6.90 3.42 5.96
C GLY A 17 5.96 3.90 4.85
N ALA A 18 5.59 5.18 4.83
CA ALA A 18 4.85 5.79 3.72
C ALA A 18 5.66 5.76 2.41
N GLY A 19 6.99 5.91 2.48
CA GLY A 19 7.90 5.79 1.34
C GLY A 19 7.88 4.41 0.67
N THR A 20 7.44 3.36 1.35
CA THR A 20 7.25 2.04 0.73
C THR A 20 6.13 2.03 -0.32
N ASN A 21 5.27 3.05 -0.38
CA ASN A 21 4.27 3.22 -1.43
C ASN A 21 4.89 3.61 -2.80
N ILE A 22 6.21 3.78 -2.90
CA ILE A 22 6.93 4.10 -4.14
C ILE A 22 6.59 3.13 -5.28
N ALA A 23 6.37 1.84 -4.98
CA ALA A 23 5.94 0.84 -5.95
C ALA A 23 4.58 1.20 -6.59
N GLY A 24 3.62 1.65 -5.79
CA GLY A 24 2.30 2.10 -6.27
C GLY A 24 2.38 3.34 -7.15
N TYR A 25 3.27 4.30 -6.83
CA TYR A 25 3.47 5.49 -7.66
C TYR A 25 4.06 5.14 -9.02
N ILE A 26 5.04 4.22 -9.07
CA ILE A 26 5.64 3.76 -10.31
C ILE A 26 4.58 3.06 -11.18
N VAL A 27 3.78 2.16 -10.60
CA VAL A 27 2.70 1.46 -11.31
C VAL A 27 1.68 2.45 -11.86
N SER A 28 1.21 3.40 -11.05
CA SER A 28 0.19 4.35 -11.48
C SER A 28 0.67 5.33 -12.57
N ALA A 29 1.94 5.75 -12.52
CA ALA A 29 2.47 6.74 -13.44
C ALA A 29 3.06 6.13 -14.73
N PHE A 30 3.73 4.99 -14.65
CA PHE A 30 4.60 4.52 -15.74
C PHE A 30 4.20 3.16 -16.32
N LEU A 31 3.33 2.39 -15.68
CA LEU A 31 2.96 1.07 -16.17
C LEU A 31 2.24 1.14 -17.52
N LEU A 32 1.30 2.06 -17.66
CA LEU A 32 0.56 2.23 -18.92
C LEU A 32 1.48 2.67 -20.05
N ILE A 33 2.44 3.57 -19.77
CA ILE A 33 3.47 4.01 -20.71
C ILE A 33 4.36 2.84 -21.14
N TYR A 34 4.75 1.97 -20.19
CA TYR A 34 5.53 0.77 -20.50
C TYR A 34 4.78 -0.17 -21.44
N TYR A 35 3.51 -0.45 -21.14
CA TYR A 35 2.73 -1.36 -21.99
C TYR A 35 2.42 -0.79 -23.37
N SER A 36 2.19 0.53 -23.49
CA SER A 36 1.91 1.16 -24.79
C SER A 36 3.15 1.41 -25.63
N ASN A 37 4.19 1.97 -25.06
CA ASN A 37 5.33 2.51 -25.82
C ASN A 37 6.52 1.54 -25.91
N VAL A 38 6.58 0.54 -25.01
CA VAL A 38 7.67 -0.47 -25.04
C VAL A 38 7.16 -1.80 -25.57
N LEU A 39 5.98 -2.24 -25.15
CA LEU A 39 5.42 -3.54 -25.55
C LEU A 39 4.41 -3.43 -26.70
N TYR A 40 4.03 -2.21 -27.08
CA TYR A 40 3.06 -1.93 -28.16
C TYR A 40 1.73 -2.65 -27.99
N LEU A 41 1.26 -2.78 -26.75
CA LEU A 41 -0.04 -3.36 -26.43
C LEU A 41 -1.15 -2.33 -26.61
N GLY A 42 -2.33 -2.78 -27.03
CA GLY A 42 -3.50 -1.91 -27.17
C GLY A 42 -3.92 -1.31 -25.82
N LEU A 43 -3.97 0.03 -25.76
CA LEU A 43 -4.31 0.76 -24.53
C LEU A 43 -5.69 0.40 -23.99
N THR A 44 -6.68 0.19 -24.88
CA THR A 44 -8.05 -0.17 -24.49
C THR A 44 -8.08 -1.52 -23.78
N GLN A 45 -7.40 -2.52 -24.32
CA GLN A 45 -7.33 -3.87 -23.74
C GLN A 45 -6.63 -3.86 -22.39
N VAL A 46 -5.48 -3.16 -22.28
CA VAL A 46 -4.76 -2.99 -21.02
C VAL A 46 -5.63 -2.25 -20.00
N GLY A 47 -6.33 -1.20 -20.42
CA GLY A 47 -7.25 -0.45 -19.57
C GLY A 47 -8.39 -1.32 -19.01
N VAL A 48 -8.98 -2.19 -19.84
CA VAL A 48 -10.01 -3.15 -19.41
C VAL A 48 -9.44 -4.15 -18.40
N VAL A 49 -8.24 -4.69 -18.66
CA VAL A 49 -7.55 -5.60 -17.72
C VAL A 49 -7.33 -4.93 -16.36
N MET A 50 -6.85 -3.69 -16.35
CA MET A 50 -6.63 -2.93 -15.12
C MET A 50 -7.95 -2.61 -14.40
N ALA A 51 -9.01 -2.27 -15.15
CA ALA A 51 -10.33 -1.98 -14.56
C ALA A 51 -10.95 -3.22 -13.89
N ILE A 52 -10.87 -4.38 -14.53
CA ILE A 52 -11.32 -5.66 -13.94
C ILE A 52 -10.51 -5.96 -12.67
N SER A 53 -9.20 -5.73 -12.70
CA SER A 53 -8.32 -5.96 -11.56
C SER A 53 -8.68 -5.10 -10.35
N LYS A 54 -9.17 -3.87 -10.56
CA LYS A 54 -9.66 -3.00 -9.48
C LYS A 54 -10.82 -3.58 -8.69
N CYS A 55 -11.64 -4.44 -9.29
CA CYS A 55 -12.70 -5.15 -8.56
C CYS A 55 -12.15 -6.14 -7.53
N PHE A 56 -10.97 -6.71 -7.77
CA PHE A 56 -10.32 -7.62 -6.84
C PHE A 56 -9.62 -6.89 -5.69
N ASP A 57 -9.22 -5.63 -5.86
CA ASP A 57 -8.53 -4.84 -4.83
C ASP A 57 -9.40 -4.76 -3.56
N GLY A 58 -10.69 -4.45 -3.66
CA GLY A 58 -11.58 -4.35 -2.49
C GLY A 58 -11.71 -5.66 -1.70
N VAL A 59 -11.73 -6.81 -2.38
CA VAL A 59 -11.76 -8.13 -1.71
C VAL A 59 -10.42 -8.40 -1.02
N SER A 60 -9.32 -8.10 -1.70
CA SER A 60 -7.96 -8.26 -1.18
C SER A 60 -7.72 -7.39 0.05
N ASP A 61 -8.19 -6.15 0.06
CA ASP A 61 -8.08 -5.23 1.19
C ASP A 61 -8.71 -5.82 2.47
N ILE A 62 -9.91 -6.37 2.35
CA ILE A 62 -10.62 -6.99 3.48
C ILE A 62 -9.90 -8.24 3.97
N LEU A 63 -9.45 -9.09 3.05
CA LEU A 63 -8.73 -10.33 3.39
C LEU A 63 -7.40 -9.99 4.08
N MET A 64 -6.66 -9.02 3.55
CA MET A 64 -5.38 -8.62 4.09
C MET A 64 -5.49 -7.96 5.46
N GLY A 65 -6.51 -7.12 5.69
CA GLY A 65 -6.81 -6.58 7.01
C GLY A 65 -6.95 -7.70 8.06
N ARG A 66 -7.72 -8.74 7.76
CA ARG A 66 -7.87 -9.91 8.64
C ARG A 66 -6.58 -10.69 8.87
N ILE A 67 -5.75 -10.84 7.83
CA ILE A 67 -4.47 -11.54 7.94
C ILE A 67 -3.54 -10.76 8.88
N ILE A 68 -3.50 -9.43 8.76
CA ILE A 68 -2.70 -8.57 9.66
C ILE A 68 -3.20 -8.67 11.10
N ASP A 69 -4.51 -8.59 11.33
CA ASP A 69 -5.10 -8.69 12.67
C ASP A 69 -4.80 -10.04 13.35
N LYS A 70 -4.78 -11.13 12.56
CA LYS A 70 -4.45 -12.48 13.05
C LYS A 70 -2.94 -12.75 13.12
N THR A 71 -2.10 -11.83 12.65
CA THR A 71 -0.64 -12.02 12.67
C THR A 71 -0.12 -12.01 14.10
N LYS A 72 0.46 -13.14 14.53
CA LYS A 72 1.17 -13.28 15.81
C LYS A 72 2.67 -13.20 15.55
N SER A 73 3.34 -12.14 16.04
CA SER A 73 4.77 -11.96 15.90
C SER A 73 5.36 -11.26 17.12
N LYS A 74 6.62 -11.60 17.44
CA LYS A 74 7.40 -10.92 18.51
C LYS A 74 7.60 -9.43 18.25
N TYR A 75 7.43 -8.99 17.01
CA TYR A 75 7.66 -7.60 16.58
C TYR A 75 6.37 -6.79 16.44
N GLY A 76 5.20 -7.38 16.69
CA GLY A 76 3.90 -6.79 16.52
C GLY A 76 3.08 -7.42 15.38
N LYS A 77 1.93 -6.83 15.06
CA LYS A 77 1.01 -7.33 14.00
C LYS A 77 1.31 -6.77 12.62
N ALA A 78 1.49 -5.46 12.49
CA ALA A 78 1.70 -4.77 11.22
C ALA A 78 3.19 -4.62 10.85
N ARG A 79 4.05 -4.32 11.82
CA ARG A 79 5.49 -4.06 11.62
C ARG A 79 6.24 -5.16 10.85
N PRO A 80 6.05 -6.48 11.10
CA PRO A 80 6.78 -7.52 10.36
C PRO A 80 6.44 -7.57 8.88
N TRP A 81 5.30 -7.02 8.46
CA TRP A 81 4.86 -7.01 7.07
C TRP A 81 5.74 -6.12 6.18
N TYR A 82 6.36 -5.06 6.72
CA TYR A 82 7.34 -4.28 5.96
C TYR A 82 8.48 -5.16 5.44
N LEU A 83 9.03 -6.05 6.27
CA LEU A 83 10.11 -6.95 5.85
C LEU A 83 9.60 -8.12 5.00
N ARG A 84 8.44 -8.70 5.35
CA ARG A 84 7.87 -9.83 4.61
C ARG A 84 7.54 -9.49 3.16
N MET A 85 7.15 -8.23 2.90
CA MET A 85 6.77 -7.78 1.56
C MET A 85 7.96 -7.34 0.70
N ILE A 86 9.17 -7.18 1.25
CA ILE A 86 10.34 -6.77 0.46
C ILE A 86 10.55 -7.72 -0.73
N LEU A 87 10.66 -8.99 -0.48
CA LEU A 87 10.95 -9.99 -1.50
C LEU A 87 9.77 -10.24 -2.46
N PRO A 88 8.55 -10.56 -1.98
CA PRO A 88 7.41 -10.80 -2.87
C PRO A 88 7.08 -9.60 -3.75
N LEU A 89 6.99 -8.39 -3.17
CA LEU A 89 6.66 -7.20 -3.95
C LEU A 89 7.75 -6.88 -4.96
N SER A 90 9.04 -7.02 -4.59
CA SER A 90 10.15 -6.78 -5.50
C SER A 90 10.13 -7.74 -6.70
N MET A 91 9.89 -9.02 -6.46
CA MET A 91 9.78 -10.01 -7.53
C MET A 91 8.58 -9.72 -8.44
N CYS A 92 7.42 -9.42 -7.87
CA CYS A 92 6.22 -9.11 -8.63
C CYS A 92 6.40 -7.84 -9.48
N MET A 93 7.05 -6.80 -8.93
CA MET A 93 7.36 -5.57 -9.67
C MET A 93 8.33 -5.82 -10.82
N LEU A 94 9.33 -6.68 -10.65
CA LEU A 94 10.23 -7.06 -11.74
C LEU A 94 9.47 -7.80 -12.85
N PHE A 95 8.62 -8.76 -12.52
CA PHE A 95 7.79 -9.46 -13.51
C PHE A 95 6.81 -8.52 -14.21
N LEU A 96 6.27 -7.53 -13.52
CA LEU A 96 5.34 -6.55 -14.08
C LEU A 96 5.98 -5.68 -15.17
N PHE A 97 7.27 -5.34 -15.02
CA PHE A 97 8.05 -4.55 -15.97
C PHE A 97 9.05 -5.38 -16.80
N TRP A 98 8.82 -6.68 -16.89
CA TRP A 98 9.56 -7.58 -17.75
C TRP A 98 8.60 -8.52 -18.48
N MET A 99 8.66 -8.53 -19.79
CA MET A 99 7.83 -9.40 -20.63
C MET A 99 8.70 -10.47 -21.27
N PRO A 100 8.39 -11.77 -21.08
CA PRO A 100 9.10 -12.83 -21.78
C PRO A 100 8.96 -12.69 -23.30
N PRO A 101 10.04 -12.88 -24.06
CA PRO A 101 9.98 -12.87 -25.53
C PRO A 101 9.22 -14.09 -26.04
N GLY A 102 8.56 -13.94 -27.20
CA GLY A 102 7.91 -15.06 -27.90
C GLY A 102 6.48 -15.39 -27.45
N LEU A 103 5.88 -14.62 -26.55
CA LEU A 103 4.47 -14.79 -26.20
C LEU A 103 3.54 -14.33 -27.32
N SER A 104 2.49 -15.13 -27.62
CA SER A 104 1.42 -14.68 -28.50
C SER A 104 0.65 -13.51 -27.88
N GLU A 105 -0.03 -12.72 -28.72
CA GLU A 105 -0.70 -11.50 -28.27
C GLU A 105 -1.69 -11.74 -27.11
N THR A 106 -2.52 -12.79 -27.22
CA THR A 106 -3.45 -13.16 -26.16
C THR A 106 -2.74 -13.50 -24.85
N TRP A 107 -1.64 -14.25 -24.90
CA TRP A 107 -0.88 -14.62 -23.72
C TRP A 107 -0.17 -13.43 -23.07
N LYS A 108 0.16 -12.38 -23.81
CA LYS A 108 0.66 -11.12 -23.23
C LYS A 108 -0.37 -10.47 -22.30
N TYR A 109 -1.65 -10.39 -22.71
CA TYR A 109 -2.71 -9.83 -21.85
C TYR A 109 -2.99 -10.69 -20.63
N VAL A 110 -2.94 -12.01 -20.75
CA VAL A 110 -3.06 -12.94 -19.61
C VAL A 110 -1.90 -12.73 -18.63
N TYR A 111 -0.68 -12.60 -19.15
CA TYR A 111 0.50 -12.32 -18.34
C TYR A 111 0.38 -10.99 -17.59
N VAL A 112 -0.04 -9.93 -18.28
CA VAL A 112 -0.29 -8.61 -17.69
C VAL A 112 -1.34 -8.72 -16.59
N PHE A 113 -2.45 -9.42 -16.82
CA PHE A 113 -3.49 -9.62 -15.82
C PHE A 113 -2.95 -10.31 -14.54
N ILE A 114 -2.23 -11.40 -14.71
CA ILE A 114 -1.69 -12.17 -13.57
C ILE A 114 -0.65 -11.35 -12.81
N THR A 115 0.33 -10.78 -13.49
CA THR A 115 1.43 -10.03 -12.86
C THR A 115 0.92 -8.74 -12.21
N TYR A 116 -0.04 -8.05 -12.83
CA TYR A 116 -0.65 -6.86 -12.25
C TYR A 116 -1.43 -7.16 -10.97
N ASN A 117 -2.28 -8.19 -10.97
CA ASN A 117 -3.03 -8.57 -9.77
C ASN A 117 -2.09 -9.05 -8.65
N LEU A 118 -1.05 -9.82 -8.99
CA LEU A 118 -0.09 -10.28 -7.98
C LEU A 118 0.70 -9.13 -7.36
N ALA A 119 1.15 -8.17 -8.17
CA ALA A 119 1.89 -7.00 -7.70
C ALA A 119 1.00 -6.00 -6.96
N SER A 120 -0.11 -5.56 -7.59
CA SER A 120 -0.98 -4.50 -7.07
C SER A 120 -1.96 -5.03 -6.02
N THR A 121 -2.77 -6.02 -6.39
CA THR A 121 -3.89 -6.49 -5.56
C THR A 121 -3.42 -7.31 -4.35
N VAL A 122 -2.31 -8.06 -4.47
CA VAL A 122 -1.82 -8.90 -3.36
C VAL A 122 -0.68 -8.22 -2.60
N CYS A 123 0.46 -8.00 -3.25
CA CYS A 123 1.67 -7.58 -2.55
C CYS A 123 1.62 -6.11 -2.12
N PHE A 124 1.19 -5.22 -3.01
CA PHE A 124 1.10 -3.79 -2.69
C PHE A 124 0.01 -3.52 -1.64
N THR A 125 -1.17 -4.13 -1.76
CA THR A 125 -2.25 -4.06 -0.77
C THR A 125 -1.77 -4.51 0.61
N ALA A 126 -1.03 -5.63 0.69
CA ALA A 126 -0.47 -6.12 1.95
C ALA A 126 0.44 -5.08 2.62
N ASN A 127 1.31 -4.44 1.84
CA ASN A 127 2.20 -3.40 2.33
C ASN A 127 1.45 -2.12 2.75
N ALA A 128 0.49 -1.67 1.94
CA ALA A 128 -0.28 -0.45 2.17
C ALA A 128 -1.18 -0.57 3.43
N ILE A 129 -1.86 -1.71 3.61
CA ILE A 129 -2.71 -1.94 4.79
C ILE A 129 -1.86 -2.09 6.04
N ALA A 130 -0.71 -2.79 5.98
CA ALA A 130 0.20 -2.86 7.10
C ALA A 130 0.68 -1.47 7.53
N HIS A 131 1.04 -0.59 6.57
CA HIS A 131 1.42 0.78 6.86
C HIS A 131 0.27 1.59 7.50
N SER A 132 -0.92 1.52 6.93
CA SER A 132 -2.10 2.25 7.44
C SER A 132 -2.51 1.78 8.84
N SER A 133 -2.46 0.48 9.11
CA SER A 133 -2.77 -0.10 10.42
C SER A 133 -1.76 0.29 11.50
N MET A 134 -0.51 0.57 11.10
CA MET A 134 0.58 0.86 12.03
C MET A 134 0.29 2.05 12.95
N ILE A 135 -0.39 3.10 12.46
CA ILE A 135 -0.75 4.28 13.26
C ILE A 135 -1.62 3.89 14.47
N GLY A 136 -2.53 2.93 14.28
CA GLY A 136 -3.39 2.41 15.35
C GLY A 136 -2.62 1.65 16.44
N PHE A 137 -1.49 1.01 16.08
CA PHE A 137 -0.66 0.23 17.00
C PHE A 137 0.47 1.06 17.66
N MET A 138 0.77 2.25 17.14
CA MET A 138 1.86 3.09 17.67
C MET A 138 1.44 3.95 18.86
N THR A 139 0.27 4.59 18.82
CA THR A 139 -0.16 5.54 19.86
C THR A 139 -1.68 5.74 19.90
N MET A 140 -2.22 6.05 21.08
CA MET A 140 -3.59 6.53 21.29
C MET A 140 -3.69 8.06 21.33
N ASP A 141 -2.56 8.78 21.47
CA ASP A 141 -2.54 10.24 21.54
C ASP A 141 -2.95 10.88 20.21
N THR A 142 -4.05 11.63 20.23
CA THR A 142 -4.65 12.29 19.05
C THR A 142 -3.68 13.26 18.38
N ARG A 143 -2.85 13.99 19.15
CA ARG A 143 -1.88 14.94 18.61
C ARG A 143 -0.77 14.22 17.86
N SER A 144 -0.22 13.16 18.44
CA SER A 144 0.80 12.33 17.80
C SER A 144 0.27 11.69 16.53
N ARG A 145 -0.98 11.20 16.51
CA ARG A 145 -1.64 10.68 15.29
C ARG A 145 -1.75 11.73 14.19
N GLY A 146 -2.11 12.96 14.54
CA GLY A 146 -2.15 14.07 13.59
C GLY A 146 -0.78 14.35 12.95
N ILE A 147 0.30 14.38 13.75
CA ILE A 147 1.66 14.59 13.25
C ILE A 147 2.09 13.43 12.34
N VAL A 148 1.80 12.19 12.72
CA VAL A 148 2.08 11.00 11.89
C VAL A 148 1.37 11.10 10.54
N GLY A 149 0.12 11.56 10.51
CA GLY A 149 -0.63 11.80 9.26
C GLY A 149 0.06 12.83 8.36
N VAL A 150 0.51 13.96 8.94
CA VAL A 150 1.29 14.97 8.20
C VAL A 150 2.60 14.41 7.67
N MET A 151 3.33 13.61 8.47
CA MET A 151 4.57 12.96 8.02
C MET A 151 4.33 12.02 6.84
N SER A 152 3.20 11.29 6.85
CA SER A 152 2.81 10.44 5.72
C SER A 152 2.55 11.26 4.45
N MET A 153 1.84 12.39 4.56
CA MET A 153 1.59 13.29 3.42
C MET A 153 2.88 13.86 2.84
N ILE A 154 3.80 14.33 3.69
CA ILE A 154 5.10 14.84 3.27
C ILE A 154 5.89 13.74 2.56
N SER A 155 5.93 12.53 3.14
CA SER A 155 6.60 11.39 2.54
C SER A 155 6.03 11.06 1.16
N ASN A 156 4.72 10.93 1.05
CA ASN A 156 4.04 10.66 -0.22
C ASN A 156 4.40 11.70 -1.28
N THR A 157 4.39 12.98 -0.94
CA THR A 157 4.75 14.06 -1.84
C THR A 157 6.21 13.97 -2.28
N VAL A 158 7.14 13.80 -1.34
CA VAL A 158 8.59 13.70 -1.63
C VAL A 158 8.87 12.51 -2.55
N PHE A 159 8.36 11.32 -2.22
CA PHE A 159 8.59 10.14 -3.05
C PHE A 159 7.91 10.22 -4.41
N THR A 160 6.73 10.83 -4.52
CA THR A 160 6.09 11.07 -5.83
C THR A 160 6.94 12.00 -6.69
N ILE A 161 7.44 13.12 -6.14
CA ILE A 161 8.34 14.04 -6.87
C ILE A 161 9.60 13.32 -7.32
N LEU A 162 10.22 12.50 -6.46
CA LEU A 162 11.41 11.73 -6.82
C LEU A 162 11.13 10.75 -7.96
N VAL A 163 10.01 10.02 -7.89
CA VAL A 163 9.63 9.08 -8.95
C VAL A 163 9.36 9.82 -10.26
N THR A 164 8.50 10.83 -10.27
CA THR A 164 8.09 11.50 -11.51
C THR A 164 9.24 12.21 -12.21
N ASN A 165 10.14 12.85 -11.45
CA ASN A 165 11.25 13.62 -12.05
C ASN A 165 12.44 12.76 -12.48
N PHE A 166 12.71 11.66 -11.81
CA PHE A 166 13.94 10.89 -12.07
C PHE A 166 13.70 9.59 -12.82
N PHE A 167 12.52 9.00 -12.78
CA PHE A 167 12.24 7.69 -13.36
C PHE A 167 12.61 7.62 -14.84
N MET A 168 12.10 8.51 -15.68
CA MET A 168 12.35 8.50 -17.12
C MET A 168 13.80 8.85 -17.47
N LYS A 169 14.46 9.70 -16.67
CA LYS A 169 15.89 10.02 -16.85
C LYS A 169 16.77 8.79 -16.62
N ILE A 170 16.44 8.00 -15.58
CA ILE A 170 17.15 6.75 -15.27
C ILE A 170 16.85 5.69 -16.34
N CYS A 171 15.59 5.61 -16.82
CA CYS A 171 15.22 4.74 -17.95
C CYS A 171 16.06 5.03 -19.20
N LYS A 172 16.20 6.30 -19.55
CA LYS A 172 17.01 6.74 -20.70
C LYS A 172 18.50 6.39 -20.51
N PHE A 173 19.02 6.58 -19.31
CA PHE A 173 20.41 6.23 -19.00
C PHE A 173 20.68 4.73 -19.19
N PHE A 174 19.85 3.87 -18.63
CA PHE A 174 20.00 2.41 -18.77
C PHE A 174 19.55 1.87 -20.13
N GLY A 175 18.74 2.62 -20.87
CA GLY A 175 18.29 2.31 -22.22
C GLY A 175 19.32 2.61 -23.31
N GLY A 176 20.53 3.08 -22.96
CA GLY A 176 21.57 3.44 -23.94
C GLY A 176 21.26 4.70 -24.72
N GLY A 177 20.49 5.64 -24.16
CA GLY A 177 20.04 6.87 -24.80
C GLY A 177 18.60 6.82 -25.31
N GLU A 178 18.02 5.65 -25.45
CA GLU A 178 16.61 5.46 -25.80
C GLU A 178 15.73 5.42 -24.54
N THR A 179 14.59 6.11 -24.60
CA THR A 179 13.71 6.26 -23.43
C THR A 179 12.78 5.05 -23.23
N TYR A 180 12.34 4.43 -24.35
CA TYR A 180 11.31 3.37 -24.32
C TYR A 180 11.90 2.00 -24.63
N THR A 181 12.76 1.50 -23.75
CA THR A 181 13.35 0.17 -23.87
C THR A 181 12.98 -0.71 -22.68
N GLN A 182 12.69 -1.99 -22.92
CA GLN A 182 12.40 -2.94 -21.84
C GLN A 182 13.56 -3.01 -20.84
N ARG A 183 14.82 -3.04 -21.33
CA ARG A 183 16.02 -3.04 -20.48
C ARG A 183 16.09 -1.80 -19.58
N GLY A 184 15.82 -0.61 -20.15
CA GLY A 184 15.80 0.65 -19.39
C GLY A 184 14.80 0.61 -18.27
N PHE A 185 13.56 0.20 -18.53
CA PHE A 185 12.52 0.08 -17.51
C PHE A 185 12.87 -0.96 -16.44
N THR A 186 13.26 -2.17 -16.82
CA THR A 186 13.58 -3.24 -15.85
C THR A 186 14.73 -2.84 -14.93
N LEU A 187 15.82 -2.25 -15.46
CA LEU A 187 16.94 -1.81 -14.63
C LEU A 187 16.57 -0.62 -13.73
N THR A 188 15.73 0.30 -14.21
CA THR A 188 15.24 1.40 -13.40
C THR A 188 14.39 0.89 -12.24
N ILE A 189 13.48 -0.05 -12.49
CA ILE A 189 12.71 -0.69 -11.43
C ILE A 189 13.63 -1.32 -10.39
N LEU A 190 14.69 -2.00 -10.80
CA LEU A 190 15.65 -2.62 -9.88
C LEU A 190 16.30 -1.57 -8.95
N VAL A 191 16.67 -0.40 -9.46
CA VAL A 191 17.17 0.72 -8.64
C VAL A 191 16.11 1.17 -7.63
N TYR A 192 14.86 1.38 -8.05
CA TYR A 192 13.79 1.79 -7.13
C TYR A 192 13.42 0.71 -6.11
N LEU A 193 13.58 -0.56 -6.43
CA LEU A 193 13.39 -1.66 -5.48
C LEU A 193 14.44 -1.67 -4.37
N VAL A 194 15.67 -1.23 -4.65
CA VAL A 194 16.69 -1.03 -3.60
C VAL A 194 16.26 0.09 -2.64
N PHE A 195 15.73 1.21 -3.17
CA PHE A 195 15.18 2.28 -2.32
C PHE A 195 13.96 1.81 -1.53
N TYR A 196 13.06 1.04 -2.13
CA TYR A 196 11.93 0.42 -1.46
C TYR A 196 12.38 -0.48 -0.29
N ALA A 197 13.34 -1.37 -0.54
CA ALA A 197 13.87 -2.26 0.48
C ALA A 197 14.53 -1.48 1.62
N ALA A 198 15.32 -0.45 1.31
CA ALA A 198 15.93 0.42 2.32
C ALA A 198 14.86 1.14 3.16
N ALA A 199 13.83 1.70 2.53
CA ALA A 199 12.71 2.36 3.21
C ALA A 199 11.96 1.39 4.12
N ALA A 200 11.68 0.16 3.66
CA ALA A 200 11.01 -0.88 4.44
C ALA A 200 11.83 -1.32 5.66
N VAL A 201 13.13 -1.47 5.49
CA VAL A 201 14.05 -1.81 6.61
C VAL A 201 14.10 -0.65 7.62
N LEU A 202 14.24 0.60 7.16
CA LEU A 202 14.23 1.77 8.04
C LEU A 202 12.89 1.92 8.77
N ALA A 203 11.77 1.71 8.08
CA ALA A 203 10.46 1.69 8.69
C ALA A 203 10.37 0.63 9.79
N PHE A 204 10.82 -0.59 9.52
CA PHE A 204 10.86 -1.66 10.50
C PHE A 204 11.76 -1.34 11.71
N LEU A 205 12.94 -0.80 11.50
CA LEU A 205 13.89 -0.52 12.59
C LEU A 205 13.43 0.64 13.49
N LEU A 206 12.87 1.70 12.90
CA LEU A 206 12.55 2.93 13.61
C LEU A 206 11.14 2.92 14.23
N THR A 207 10.16 2.19 13.64
CA THR A 207 8.81 2.11 14.22
C THR A 207 8.72 1.06 15.32
N ARG A 208 7.84 1.30 16.31
CA ARG A 208 7.53 0.32 17.37
C ARG A 208 6.04 0.29 17.66
N GLU A 209 5.46 -0.91 17.66
CA GLU A 209 4.08 -1.14 18.14
C GLU A 209 4.08 -1.15 19.66
N ARG A 210 3.38 -0.21 20.29
CA ARG A 210 3.37 -0.05 21.75
C ARG A 210 2.09 -0.55 22.37
N ILE A 211 0.97 -0.46 21.65
CA ILE A 211 -0.36 -0.79 22.17
C ILE A 211 -0.55 -2.30 22.26
N HIS A 212 -0.04 -3.04 21.29
CA HIS A 212 -0.13 -4.50 21.28
C HIS A 212 0.64 -5.15 22.45
N ASN A 213 1.80 -4.61 22.80
CA ASN A 213 2.63 -5.15 23.88
C ASN A 213 1.97 -4.95 25.27
N VAL A 214 1.14 -3.92 25.45
CA VAL A 214 0.44 -3.67 26.72
C VAL A 214 -0.70 -4.67 26.89
N SER A 215 -1.52 -4.89 25.86
CA SER A 215 -2.64 -5.84 25.95
C SER A 215 -2.17 -7.30 26.09
N ASP A 216 -1.04 -7.66 25.50
CA ASP A 216 -0.48 -9.02 25.65
C ASP A 216 0.20 -9.23 27.01
N SER A 217 0.83 -8.19 27.61
CA SER A 217 1.39 -8.28 28.95
C SER A 217 0.31 -8.34 30.03
N GLU A 218 -0.73 -7.51 29.94
CA GLU A 218 -1.87 -7.56 30.84
C GLU A 218 -2.64 -8.89 30.72
N SER A 219 -2.75 -9.44 29.50
CA SER A 219 -3.35 -10.76 29.30
C SER A 219 -2.53 -11.89 29.93
N ARG A 220 -1.20 -11.84 29.82
CA ARG A 220 -0.30 -12.85 30.42
C ARG A 220 -0.26 -12.78 31.94
N GLU A 221 -0.18 -11.57 32.53
CA GLU A 221 -0.22 -11.41 33.98
C GLU A 221 -1.57 -11.86 34.57
N THR A 222 -2.66 -11.66 33.81
CA THR A 222 -3.99 -12.15 34.22
C THR A 222 -4.12 -13.66 33.99
N GLU A 223 -3.50 -14.21 32.96
CA GLU A 223 -3.53 -15.63 32.63
C GLU A 223 -2.74 -16.51 33.63
N ASP A 224 -1.64 -15.97 34.16
CA ASP A 224 -0.84 -16.65 35.19
C ASP A 224 -1.54 -16.67 36.58
N THR A 225 -2.50 -15.78 36.80
CA THR A 225 -3.26 -15.71 38.07
C THR A 225 -4.62 -16.40 38.05
N LEU A 226 -5.12 -16.80 36.86
CA LEU A 226 -6.44 -17.41 36.69
C LEU A 226 -6.40 -18.92 36.86
N THR A 227 -7.38 -19.48 37.59
CA THR A 227 -7.64 -20.92 37.68
C THR A 227 -8.09 -21.53 36.37
N LYS A 228 -7.89 -22.85 36.18
CA LYS A 228 -8.27 -23.57 34.94
C LYS A 228 -9.71 -23.33 34.48
N GLN A 229 -10.64 -23.18 35.41
CA GLN A 229 -12.07 -22.94 35.12
C GLN A 229 -12.34 -21.50 34.62
N GLU A 230 -11.56 -20.54 35.10
CA GLU A 230 -11.67 -19.15 34.62
C GLU A 230 -11.03 -18.95 33.23
N LYS A 231 -10.01 -19.76 32.88
CA LYS A 231 -9.42 -19.82 31.55
C LYS A 231 -10.41 -20.32 30.50
N GLU A 232 -11.11 -21.44 30.82
CA GLU A 232 -12.16 -22.00 29.93
C GLU A 232 -13.33 -21.02 29.75
N LYS A 233 -13.73 -20.32 30.81
CA LYS A 233 -14.80 -19.33 30.74
C LYS A 233 -14.40 -18.08 29.94
N LYS A 234 -13.13 -17.66 30.01
CA LYS A 234 -12.60 -16.57 29.19
C LYS A 234 -12.44 -16.95 27.71
N GLU A 235 -12.03 -18.19 27.43
CA GLU A 235 -11.96 -18.67 26.05
C GLU A 235 -13.33 -18.81 25.41
N THR A 236 -14.36 -19.22 26.15
CA THR A 236 -15.74 -19.24 25.67
C THR A 236 -16.29 -17.84 25.44
N VAL A 237 -16.07 -16.90 26.35
CA VAL A 237 -16.45 -15.50 26.18
C VAL A 237 -15.68 -14.83 25.03
N HIS A 238 -14.41 -15.17 24.80
CA HIS A 238 -13.63 -14.64 23.67
C HIS A 238 -14.09 -15.23 22.34
N ARG A 239 -14.52 -16.51 22.29
CA ARG A 239 -15.14 -17.12 21.12
C ARG A 239 -16.52 -16.56 20.82
N GLU A 240 -17.31 -16.26 21.85
CA GLU A 240 -18.61 -15.61 21.69
C GLU A 240 -18.51 -14.13 21.30
N ALA A 241 -17.37 -13.47 21.58
CA ALA A 241 -17.11 -12.07 21.20
C ALA A 241 -16.55 -11.93 19.76
N GLU A 242 -16.24 -13.00 19.04
CA GLU A 242 -15.93 -12.91 17.60
C GLU A 242 -17.21 -12.61 16.82
N VAL A 243 -17.48 -11.31 16.62
CA VAL A 243 -18.62 -10.85 15.81
C VAL A 243 -18.51 -11.46 14.41
N PRO A 244 -19.52 -12.19 13.92
CA PRO A 244 -19.51 -12.73 12.58
C PRO A 244 -19.26 -11.62 11.55
N PHE A 245 -18.43 -11.88 10.57
CA PHE A 245 -18.04 -10.89 9.55
C PHE A 245 -19.22 -10.11 8.93
N TRP A 246 -20.30 -10.81 8.60
CA TRP A 246 -21.51 -10.19 8.04
C TRP A 246 -22.21 -9.25 9.02
N THR A 247 -22.18 -9.60 10.31
CA THR A 247 -22.75 -8.76 11.37
C THR A 247 -21.90 -7.49 11.55
N ALA A 248 -20.56 -7.61 11.48
CA ALA A 248 -19.66 -6.47 11.52
C ALA A 248 -19.87 -5.53 10.32
N ILE A 249 -19.97 -6.06 9.09
CA ILE A 249 -20.29 -5.26 7.90
C ILE A 249 -21.66 -4.58 8.05
N ARG A 250 -22.68 -5.31 8.46
CA ARG A 250 -24.01 -4.74 8.63
C ARG A 250 -24.03 -3.60 9.65
N SER A 251 -23.25 -3.73 10.75
CA SER A 251 -23.13 -2.68 11.78
C SER A 251 -22.50 -1.40 11.23
N LEU A 252 -21.52 -1.50 10.30
CA LEU A 252 -20.92 -0.36 9.62
C LEU A 252 -21.98 0.40 8.80
N PHE A 253 -22.75 -0.29 7.97
CA PHE A 253 -23.80 0.33 7.17
C PHE A 253 -25.00 0.84 7.99
N THR A 254 -25.14 0.43 9.25
CA THR A 254 -26.16 0.98 10.17
C THR A 254 -25.67 2.24 10.90
N ASN A 255 -24.34 2.46 10.94
CA ASN A 255 -23.73 3.61 11.61
C ASN A 255 -23.78 4.86 10.70
N LYS A 256 -24.65 5.81 11.04
CA LYS A 256 -24.83 7.08 10.30
C LYS A 256 -23.52 7.90 10.15
N TYR A 257 -22.65 7.89 11.15
CA TYR A 257 -21.39 8.62 11.10
C TYR A 257 -20.41 7.97 10.13
N TRP A 258 -20.39 6.65 10.07
CA TRP A 258 -19.59 5.91 9.10
C TRP A 258 -20.04 6.19 7.66
N ILE A 259 -21.36 6.16 7.42
CA ILE A 259 -21.95 6.48 6.10
C ILE A 259 -21.60 7.92 5.71
N LEU A 260 -21.73 8.89 6.64
CA LEU A 260 -21.38 10.28 6.38
C LEU A 260 -19.89 10.41 5.98
N CYS A 261 -19.01 9.76 6.73
CA CYS A 261 -17.57 9.74 6.45
C CYS A 261 -17.28 9.11 5.08
N LEU A 262 -17.96 8.02 4.73
CA LEU A 262 -17.85 7.36 3.43
C LEU A 262 -18.25 8.30 2.28
N VAL A 263 -19.41 8.99 2.41
CA VAL A 263 -19.88 9.94 1.41
C VAL A 263 -18.90 11.11 1.26
N MET A 264 -18.38 11.64 2.36
CA MET A 264 -17.36 12.70 2.32
C MET A 264 -16.08 12.25 1.63
N CYS A 265 -15.58 11.05 1.91
CA CYS A 265 -14.41 10.49 1.25
C CYS A 265 -14.64 10.27 -0.24
N LEU A 266 -15.77 9.70 -0.64
CA LEU A 266 -16.14 9.52 -2.05
C LEU A 266 -16.22 10.87 -2.77
N GLY A 267 -16.85 11.88 -2.17
CA GLY A 267 -16.94 13.24 -2.72
C GLY A 267 -15.55 13.86 -2.89
N PHE A 268 -14.67 13.71 -1.91
CA PHE A 268 -13.30 14.21 -1.97
C PHE A 268 -12.49 13.57 -3.10
N TYR A 269 -12.51 12.24 -3.21
CA TYR A 269 -11.80 11.54 -4.28
C TYR A 269 -12.37 11.85 -5.67
N PHE A 270 -13.70 12.02 -5.78
CA PHE A 270 -14.34 12.44 -7.01
C PHE A 270 -13.87 13.84 -7.44
N LEU A 271 -13.85 14.81 -6.50
CA LEU A 271 -13.36 16.16 -6.77
C LEU A 271 -11.88 16.18 -7.17
N MET A 272 -11.04 15.40 -6.49
CA MET A 272 -9.62 15.29 -6.83
C MET A 272 -9.39 14.68 -8.21
N SER A 273 -10.13 13.63 -8.56
CA SER A 273 -10.07 13.02 -9.89
C SER A 273 -10.55 13.97 -10.99
N TYR A 274 -11.66 14.67 -10.72
CA TYR A 274 -12.19 15.68 -11.64
C TYR A 274 -11.19 16.82 -11.85
N ALA A 275 -10.64 17.39 -10.77
CA ALA A 275 -9.65 18.46 -10.83
C ALA A 275 -8.40 18.06 -11.63
N SER A 276 -7.89 16.85 -11.40
CA SER A 276 -6.75 16.32 -12.14
C SER A 276 -7.04 16.20 -13.63
N SER A 277 -8.19 15.66 -14.00
CA SER A 277 -8.60 15.53 -15.40
C SER A 277 -8.83 16.89 -16.06
N ALA A 278 -9.51 17.81 -15.36
CA ALA A 278 -9.78 19.16 -15.87
C ALA A 278 -8.49 19.94 -16.11
N THR A 279 -7.47 19.78 -15.27
CA THR A 279 -6.17 20.44 -15.43
C THR A 279 -5.49 20.03 -16.74
N VAL A 280 -5.55 18.74 -17.11
CA VAL A 280 -4.97 18.25 -18.37
C VAL A 280 -5.67 18.88 -19.58
N TYR A 281 -7.00 18.89 -19.56
CA TYR A 281 -7.77 19.51 -20.65
C TYR A 281 -7.55 21.02 -20.72
N PHE A 282 -7.45 21.70 -19.57
CA PHE A 282 -7.15 23.12 -19.51
C PHE A 282 -5.76 23.44 -20.09
N ALA A 283 -4.73 22.66 -19.74
CA ALA A 283 -3.40 22.80 -20.30
C ALA A 283 -3.41 22.59 -21.82
N GLN A 284 -4.10 21.56 -22.30
CA GLN A 284 -4.14 21.20 -23.71
C GLN A 284 -4.91 22.21 -24.57
N TYR A 285 -6.07 22.70 -24.11
CA TYR A 285 -6.99 23.49 -24.94
C TYR A 285 -6.94 24.99 -24.65
N VAL A 286 -6.47 25.42 -23.49
CA VAL A 286 -6.44 26.85 -23.09
C VAL A 286 -5.03 27.38 -23.07
N MET A 287 -4.05 26.61 -22.59
CA MET A 287 -2.66 27.06 -22.52
C MET A 287 -1.85 26.69 -23.79
N GLU A 288 -2.38 25.83 -24.64
CA GLU A 288 -1.70 25.28 -25.84
C GLU A 288 -0.32 24.68 -25.54
N ASP A 289 -0.04 24.40 -24.28
CA ASP A 289 1.24 23.86 -23.80
C ASP A 289 1.02 22.51 -23.09
N ILE A 290 1.51 21.42 -23.71
CA ILE A 290 1.40 20.05 -23.19
C ILE A 290 2.65 19.68 -22.37
N SER A 291 3.60 20.60 -22.18
CA SER A 291 4.88 20.33 -21.51
C SER A 291 4.80 20.33 -19.97
N LEU A 292 3.60 20.47 -19.40
CA LEU A 292 3.33 20.43 -17.95
C LEU A 292 3.00 18.98 -17.49
#